data_02217187eefc6c0267542db4da6409f8
#
_entry.id   02217187eefc6c0267542db4da6409f8
#
_cell.length_a   1.000
_cell.length_b   1.000
_cell.length_c   1.000
_cell.angle_alpha   90.00
_cell.angle_beta   90.00
_cell.angle_gamma   90.00
#
_symmetry.space_group_name_H-M   'P 1'
#
loop_
_entity.id
_entity.type
_entity.pdbx_description
1 polymer ?
#
loop_
_entity_poly.entity_id
_entity_poly.type
_entity_poly.pdbx_seq_one_letter_code
_entity_poly.pdbx_strand_id
1 'polypeptide(L)'
;MKSSENLSCIFCGDSKLYRVSKTQYRCATCKQTWSAQKAHKETLIIEAFVEGLSINAASSFLQLNYATVQKRYASYRSFFVQKSEARYQSAALFSEYDEYYYLPTSKKGNPRYIFDAVGILGMLCDKGVYTLLLPDHFESLKQNSCALEEKEAYAKYLQHHKIARLESFDSRLSRFWIFLETFMHRFKGVDHTNFIYYLKEAEFRFNHTKEEQHQILGQINTCKHRYVENSKK
;
A
#
# COMPACT_ATOMS: atom_id res chain seq x y z
N MET A 1 19.91 16.59 -34.53
CA MET A 1 20.49 17.00 -33.25
C MET A 1 19.93 16.09 -32.20
N LYS A 2 20.71 15.14 -31.63
CA LYS A 2 20.26 14.26 -30.55
C LYS A 2 20.39 15.06 -29.26
N SER A 3 19.26 15.36 -28.62
CA SER A 3 19.21 15.92 -27.27
C SER A 3 19.99 14.97 -26.34
N SER A 4 21.08 15.43 -25.79
CA SER A 4 21.81 14.77 -24.71
C SER A 4 20.93 14.84 -23.47
N GLU A 5 20.09 13.83 -23.27
CA GLU A 5 19.43 13.62 -21.99
C GLU A 5 20.54 13.50 -20.94
N ASN A 6 20.54 14.40 -19.96
CA ASN A 6 21.44 14.35 -18.82
C ASN A 6 21.11 13.09 -17.99
N LEU A 7 21.65 11.96 -18.41
CA LEU A 7 21.51 10.69 -17.70
C LEU A 7 22.31 10.76 -16.39
N SER A 8 21.62 10.57 -15.29
CA SER A 8 22.23 10.39 -13.97
C SER A 8 22.06 8.94 -13.50
N CYS A 9 22.90 8.53 -12.57
CA CYS A 9 22.82 7.19 -11.97
C CYS A 9 21.51 7.02 -11.20
N ILE A 10 20.73 6.00 -11.55
CA ILE A 10 19.46 5.70 -10.88
C ILE A 10 19.62 5.27 -9.40
N PHE A 11 20.84 5.02 -8.94
CA PHE A 11 21.12 4.55 -7.58
C PHE A 11 21.69 5.64 -6.65
N CYS A 12 22.56 6.51 -7.15
CA CYS A 12 23.18 7.54 -6.33
C CYS A 12 23.06 8.97 -6.89
N GLY A 13 22.42 9.13 -8.05
CA GLY A 13 22.24 10.45 -8.67
C GLY A 13 23.45 11.02 -9.38
N ASP A 14 24.63 10.39 -9.31
CA ASP A 14 25.85 10.90 -9.92
C ASP A 14 25.77 10.91 -11.45
N SER A 15 26.27 11.97 -12.07
CA SER A 15 26.28 12.14 -13.51
C SER A 15 27.41 11.38 -14.21
N LYS A 16 28.44 10.92 -13.47
CA LYS A 16 29.59 10.22 -14.02
C LYS A 16 29.28 8.78 -14.36
N LEU A 17 28.88 8.53 -15.61
CA LEU A 17 28.48 7.21 -16.11
C LEU A 17 29.41 6.71 -17.20
N TYR A 18 29.74 5.43 -17.13
CA TYR A 18 30.44 4.69 -18.20
C TYR A 18 29.46 3.83 -18.98
N ARG A 19 29.50 3.89 -20.29
CA ARG A 19 28.70 3.00 -21.14
C ARG A 19 29.40 1.65 -21.22
N VAL A 20 28.72 0.59 -20.71
CA VAL A 20 29.24 -0.78 -20.70
C VAL A 20 28.82 -1.54 -21.97
N SER A 21 27.59 -1.27 -22.45
CA SER A 21 27.06 -1.82 -23.70
C SER A 21 26.10 -0.84 -24.38
N LYS A 22 25.46 -1.26 -25.50
CA LYS A 22 24.49 -0.41 -26.19
C LYS A 22 23.35 0.09 -25.27
N THR A 23 22.98 -0.67 -24.25
CA THR A 23 21.82 -0.41 -23.38
C THR A 23 22.17 -0.32 -21.89
N GLN A 24 23.44 -0.51 -21.51
CA GLN A 24 23.87 -0.57 -20.11
C GLN A 24 24.88 0.51 -19.77
N TYR A 25 24.72 1.06 -18.59
CA TYR A 25 25.59 2.07 -17.98
C TYR A 25 26.11 1.59 -16.64
N ARG A 26 27.34 1.97 -16.28
CA ARG A 26 27.95 1.74 -14.97
C ARG A 26 28.29 3.08 -14.34
N CYS A 27 27.91 3.26 -13.09
CA CYS A 27 28.24 4.46 -12.35
C CYS A 27 29.71 4.45 -11.88
N ALA A 28 30.39 5.59 -12.01
CA ALA A 28 31.74 5.76 -11.53
C ALA A 28 31.84 5.69 -10.00
N THR A 29 30.83 6.21 -9.32
CA THR A 29 30.77 6.39 -7.87
C THR A 29 30.30 5.13 -7.15
N CYS A 30 29.08 4.68 -7.41
CA CYS A 30 28.52 3.51 -6.72
C CYS A 30 28.84 2.17 -7.40
N LYS A 31 29.53 2.17 -8.54
CA LYS A 31 29.96 0.99 -9.33
C LYS A 31 28.80 0.12 -9.86
N GLN A 32 27.56 0.52 -9.62
CA GLN A 32 26.37 -0.24 -10.06
C GLN A 32 26.17 -0.14 -11.57
N THR A 33 25.76 -1.27 -12.16
CA THR A 33 25.43 -1.35 -13.60
C THR A 33 23.90 -1.45 -13.77
N TRP A 34 23.36 -0.70 -14.72
CA TRP A 34 21.94 -0.64 -14.98
C TRP A 34 21.63 -0.41 -16.46
N SER A 35 20.41 -0.76 -16.86
CA SER A 35 19.91 -0.55 -18.22
C SER A 35 18.95 0.64 -18.25
N ALA A 36 19.17 1.59 -19.15
CA ALA A 36 18.28 2.73 -19.34
C ALA A 36 16.84 2.29 -19.69
N GLN A 37 16.70 1.28 -20.54
CA GLN A 37 15.38 0.74 -20.89
C GLN A 37 14.66 0.13 -19.68
N LYS A 38 15.38 -0.59 -18.80
CA LYS A 38 14.82 -1.15 -17.60
C LYS A 38 14.42 -0.04 -16.63
N ALA A 39 15.25 0.98 -16.45
CA ALA A 39 14.92 2.13 -15.63
C ALA A 39 13.67 2.86 -16.12
N HIS A 40 13.59 3.12 -17.42
CA HIS A 40 12.40 3.75 -18.01
C HIS A 40 11.13 2.91 -17.80
N LYS A 41 11.19 1.59 -18.00
CA LYS A 41 10.04 0.71 -17.69
C LYS A 41 9.61 0.78 -16.22
N GLU A 42 10.55 0.82 -15.30
CA GLU A 42 10.22 0.96 -13.87
C GLU A 42 9.53 2.30 -13.57
N THR A 43 9.99 3.40 -14.17
CA THR A 43 9.32 4.71 -14.04
C THR A 43 7.89 4.66 -14.55
N LEU A 44 7.65 4.09 -15.71
CA LEU A 44 6.30 3.95 -16.27
C LEU A 44 5.38 3.07 -15.39
N ILE A 45 5.91 2.01 -14.77
CA ILE A 45 5.14 1.17 -13.85
C ILE A 45 4.79 1.94 -12.57
N ILE A 46 5.71 2.78 -12.05
CA ILE A 46 5.46 3.64 -10.89
C ILE A 46 4.37 4.66 -11.23
N GLU A 47 4.44 5.32 -12.38
CA GLU A 47 3.43 6.26 -12.84
C GLU A 47 2.04 5.59 -12.92
N ALA A 48 1.95 4.44 -13.58
CA ALA A 48 0.71 3.67 -13.67
C ALA A 48 0.16 3.26 -12.29
N PHE A 49 1.04 2.90 -11.36
CA PHE A 49 0.65 2.59 -9.98
C PHE A 49 0.11 3.82 -9.26
N VAL A 50 0.82 4.95 -9.28
CA VAL A 50 0.41 6.20 -8.61
C VAL A 50 -0.92 6.72 -9.16
N GLU A 51 -1.12 6.64 -10.49
CA GLU A 51 -2.39 6.97 -11.13
C GLU A 51 -3.53 5.97 -10.78
N GLY A 52 -3.21 4.90 -10.08
CA GLY A 52 -4.21 3.94 -9.59
C GLY A 52 -4.71 2.99 -10.67
N LEU A 53 -3.97 2.76 -11.74
CA LEU A 53 -4.35 1.79 -12.76
C LEU A 53 -4.37 0.38 -12.17
N SER A 54 -5.38 -0.42 -12.54
CA SER A 54 -5.39 -1.85 -12.23
C SER A 54 -4.22 -2.55 -12.96
N ILE A 55 -3.83 -3.75 -12.47
CA ILE A 55 -2.75 -4.53 -13.11
C ILE A 55 -3.06 -4.80 -14.59
N ASN A 56 -4.33 -5.13 -14.91
CA ASN A 56 -4.76 -5.36 -16.30
C ASN A 56 -4.65 -4.07 -17.13
N ALA A 57 -5.16 -2.95 -16.62
CA ALA A 57 -5.09 -1.68 -17.34
C ALA A 57 -3.64 -1.22 -17.55
N ALA A 58 -2.80 -1.32 -16.52
CA ALA A 58 -1.39 -0.98 -16.60
C ALA A 58 -0.61 -1.88 -17.56
N SER A 59 -0.85 -3.21 -17.55
CA SER A 59 -0.19 -4.14 -18.47
C SER A 59 -0.54 -3.86 -19.93
N SER A 60 -1.82 -3.58 -20.21
CA SER A 60 -2.30 -3.23 -21.54
C SER A 60 -1.76 -1.88 -22.01
N PHE A 61 -1.84 -0.86 -21.17
CA PHE A 61 -1.39 0.50 -21.48
C PHE A 61 0.12 0.57 -21.74
N LEU A 62 0.92 -0.12 -20.88
CA LEU A 62 2.38 -0.13 -20.98
C LEU A 62 2.93 -1.19 -21.93
N GLN A 63 2.07 -2.03 -22.52
CA GLN A 63 2.45 -3.18 -23.33
C GLN A 63 3.45 -4.11 -22.61
N LEU A 64 3.23 -4.34 -21.30
CA LEU A 64 4.04 -5.20 -20.46
C LEU A 64 3.27 -6.47 -20.09
N ASN A 65 4.03 -7.55 -19.83
CA ASN A 65 3.43 -8.79 -19.35
C ASN A 65 2.76 -8.55 -17.96
N TYR A 66 1.53 -9.06 -17.82
CA TYR A 66 0.73 -8.99 -16.59
C TYR A 66 1.53 -9.39 -15.35
N ALA A 67 2.23 -10.53 -15.41
CA ALA A 67 3.03 -11.02 -14.28
C ALA A 67 4.16 -10.05 -13.87
N THR A 68 4.70 -9.29 -14.82
CA THR A 68 5.71 -8.26 -14.53
C THR A 68 5.10 -7.12 -13.71
N VAL A 69 3.96 -6.59 -14.14
CA VAL A 69 3.26 -5.51 -13.44
C VAL A 69 2.77 -5.99 -12.06
N GLN A 70 2.17 -7.19 -12.01
CA GLN A 70 1.72 -7.83 -10.77
C GLN A 70 2.83 -7.94 -9.74
N LYS A 71 4.00 -8.46 -10.14
CA LYS A 71 5.18 -8.59 -9.26
C LYS A 71 5.65 -7.22 -8.72
N ARG A 72 5.59 -6.18 -9.55
CA ARG A 72 5.98 -4.82 -9.12
C ARG A 72 4.98 -4.24 -8.12
N TYR A 73 3.69 -4.31 -8.40
CA TYR A 73 2.64 -3.85 -7.50
C TYR A 73 2.69 -4.59 -6.16
N ALA A 74 2.88 -5.92 -6.16
CA ALA A 74 3.10 -6.69 -4.93
C ALA A 74 4.35 -6.23 -4.14
N SER A 75 5.44 -5.94 -4.86
CA SER A 75 6.67 -5.40 -4.23
C SER A 75 6.46 -4.01 -3.61
N TYR A 76 5.66 -3.15 -4.22
CA TYR A 76 5.33 -1.84 -3.64
C TYR A 76 4.48 -1.98 -2.38
N ARG A 77 3.47 -2.86 -2.39
CA ARG A 77 2.65 -3.16 -1.21
C ARG A 77 3.47 -3.71 -0.05
N SER A 78 4.36 -4.65 -0.32
CA SER A 78 5.28 -5.18 0.70
C SER A 78 6.19 -4.08 1.29
N PHE A 79 6.66 -3.16 0.46
CA PHE A 79 7.43 -2.00 0.93
C PHE A 79 6.61 -1.08 1.81
N PHE A 80 5.32 -0.86 1.52
CA PHE A 80 4.47 -0.01 2.34
C PHE A 80 4.26 -0.56 3.75
N VAL A 81 4.16 -1.88 3.90
CA VAL A 81 4.10 -2.52 5.22
C VAL A 81 5.33 -2.14 6.05
N GLN A 82 6.54 -2.32 5.50
CA GLN A 82 7.79 -2.01 6.18
C GLN A 82 7.94 -0.51 6.48
N LYS A 83 7.59 0.34 5.51
CA LYS A 83 7.71 1.80 5.66
C LYS A 83 6.70 2.35 6.67
N SER A 84 5.49 1.82 6.69
CA SER A 84 4.45 2.17 7.65
C SER A 84 4.90 1.85 9.08
N GLU A 85 5.45 0.67 9.30
CA GLU A 85 5.99 0.25 10.59
C GLU A 85 7.12 1.17 11.08
N ALA A 86 8.11 1.44 10.23
CA ALA A 86 9.21 2.34 10.58
C ALA A 86 8.72 3.75 10.90
N ARG A 87 7.65 4.22 10.23
CA ARG A 87 7.03 5.51 10.49
C ARG A 87 6.32 5.54 11.83
N TYR A 88 5.60 4.49 12.18
CA TYR A 88 4.94 4.33 13.47
C TYR A 88 5.94 4.35 14.62
N GLN A 89 7.04 3.59 14.50
CA GLN A 89 8.09 3.56 15.52
C GLN A 89 8.78 4.92 15.72
N SER A 90 8.75 5.79 14.71
CA SER A 90 9.31 7.15 14.79
C SER A 90 8.28 8.22 15.20
N ALA A 91 7.02 7.86 15.40
CA ALA A 91 5.97 8.79 15.79
C ALA A 91 6.12 9.16 17.27
N ALA A 92 5.99 10.45 17.57
CA ALA A 92 6.13 10.97 18.94
C ALA A 92 4.80 11.22 19.64
N LEU A 93 3.75 11.56 18.89
CA LEU A 93 2.44 11.93 19.41
C LEU A 93 1.34 11.15 18.71
N PHE A 94 0.39 10.67 19.50
CA PHE A 94 -0.85 10.04 19.04
C PHE A 94 -2.02 10.87 19.59
N SER A 95 -2.91 11.30 18.70
CA SER A 95 -4.01 12.22 19.06
C SER A 95 -5.39 11.58 19.00
N GLU A 96 -5.57 10.58 18.15
CA GLU A 96 -6.87 9.92 17.96
C GLU A 96 -6.66 8.41 17.79
N TYR A 97 -7.66 7.65 18.26
CA TYR A 97 -7.78 6.21 18.08
C TYR A 97 -9.21 5.90 17.67
N ASP A 98 -9.37 5.01 16.71
CA ASP A 98 -10.69 4.55 16.27
C ASP A 98 -10.62 3.12 15.77
N GLU A 99 -11.63 2.31 16.08
CA GLU A 99 -11.77 0.95 15.59
C GLU A 99 -12.75 0.93 14.42
N TYR A 100 -12.34 0.26 13.36
CA TYR A 100 -13.12 0.11 12.16
C TYR A 100 -13.22 -1.34 11.74
N TYR A 101 -14.43 -1.79 11.42
CA TYR A 101 -14.68 -3.14 10.90
C TYR A 101 -14.98 -3.08 9.42
N TYR A 102 -14.03 -3.50 8.61
CA TYR A 102 -14.20 -3.55 7.16
C TYR A 102 -14.92 -4.82 6.73
N LEU A 103 -15.98 -4.65 5.97
CA LEU A 103 -16.69 -5.74 5.29
C LEU A 103 -16.87 -5.38 3.82
N PRO A 104 -16.52 -6.27 2.86
CA PRO A 104 -16.72 -6.02 1.44
C PRO A 104 -18.18 -5.67 1.14
N THR A 105 -18.42 -4.72 0.23
CA THR A 105 -19.76 -4.23 -0.11
C THR A 105 -20.71 -5.37 -0.53
N SER A 106 -20.19 -6.40 -1.21
CA SER A 106 -20.98 -7.58 -1.60
C SER A 106 -21.49 -8.42 -0.42
N LYS A 107 -20.90 -8.26 0.77
CA LYS A 107 -21.25 -8.97 2.01
C LYS A 107 -22.04 -8.10 2.98
N LYS A 108 -22.06 -6.77 2.78
CA LYS A 108 -22.81 -5.84 3.62
C LYS A 108 -24.31 -6.11 3.52
N GLY A 109 -25.03 -5.97 4.64
CA GLY A 109 -26.48 -6.19 4.71
C GLY A 109 -26.92 -7.63 4.96
N ASN A 110 -26.05 -8.61 4.89
CA ASN A 110 -26.35 -10.00 5.24
C ASN A 110 -25.65 -10.37 6.56
N PRO A 111 -26.41 -10.65 7.66
CA PRO A 111 -25.84 -10.95 8.97
C PRO A 111 -24.86 -12.13 8.99
N ARG A 112 -25.02 -13.11 8.10
CA ARG A 112 -24.13 -14.28 8.02
C ARG A 112 -22.68 -13.95 7.73
N TYR A 113 -22.42 -12.80 7.08
CA TYR A 113 -21.06 -12.42 6.71
C TYR A 113 -20.37 -11.52 7.74
N ILE A 114 -21.03 -11.23 8.87
CA ILE A 114 -20.42 -10.38 9.89
C ILE A 114 -19.09 -10.95 10.42
N PHE A 115 -19.02 -12.28 10.49
CA PHE A 115 -17.79 -12.98 10.91
C PHE A 115 -16.63 -12.88 9.92
N ASP A 116 -16.90 -12.38 8.70
CA ASP A 116 -15.87 -12.10 7.71
C ASP A 116 -15.34 -10.66 7.80
N ALA A 117 -15.84 -9.88 8.75
CA ALA A 117 -15.38 -8.52 8.94
C ALA A 117 -13.94 -8.49 9.47
N VAL A 118 -13.13 -7.62 8.89
CA VAL A 118 -11.75 -7.40 9.30
C VAL A 118 -11.71 -6.22 10.27
N GLY A 119 -11.30 -6.49 11.51
CA GLY A 119 -11.09 -5.43 12.51
C GLY A 119 -9.80 -4.66 12.23
N ILE A 120 -9.88 -3.35 12.28
CA ILE A 120 -8.76 -2.43 12.03
C ILE A 120 -8.74 -1.41 13.16
N LEU A 121 -7.60 -1.24 13.80
CA LEU A 121 -7.33 -0.10 14.67
C LEU A 121 -6.66 0.99 13.84
N GLY A 122 -7.28 2.16 13.77
CA GLY A 122 -6.71 3.37 13.21
C GLY A 122 -6.16 4.27 14.31
N MET A 123 -5.02 4.87 14.05
CA MET A 123 -4.39 5.83 14.93
C MET A 123 -3.97 7.05 14.13
N LEU A 124 -4.26 8.23 14.64
CA LEU A 124 -3.73 9.48 14.10
C LEU A 124 -2.52 9.90 14.91
N CYS A 125 -1.39 10.03 14.25
CA CYS A 125 -0.15 10.51 14.86
C CYS A 125 0.37 11.75 14.10
N ASP A 126 1.44 12.37 14.63
CA ASP A 126 2.12 13.51 14.00
C ASP A 126 2.61 13.23 12.58
N LYS A 127 2.81 11.95 12.24
CA LYS A 127 3.22 11.49 10.91
C LYS A 127 2.05 11.15 9.97
N GLY A 128 0.80 11.22 10.45
CA GLY A 128 -0.41 10.89 9.70
C GLY A 128 -1.15 9.67 10.25
N VAL A 129 -2.02 9.08 9.43
CA VAL A 129 -2.78 7.89 9.80
C VAL A 129 -1.88 6.66 9.78
N TYR A 130 -1.97 5.84 10.84
CA TYR A 130 -1.38 4.52 10.94
C TYR A 130 -2.46 3.50 11.28
N THR A 131 -2.38 2.30 10.73
CA THR A 131 -3.39 1.26 10.90
C THR A 131 -2.76 -0.07 11.35
N LEU A 132 -3.50 -0.81 12.19
CA LEU A 132 -3.15 -2.17 12.60
C LEU A 132 -4.35 -3.08 12.34
N LEU A 133 -4.07 -4.32 11.98
CA LEU A 133 -5.10 -5.35 11.98
C LEU A 133 -5.32 -5.82 13.42
N LEU A 134 -6.58 -5.85 13.82
CA LEU A 134 -6.97 -6.43 15.08
C LEU A 134 -7.07 -7.96 14.95
N PRO A 135 -6.87 -8.71 16.03
CA PRO A 135 -7.19 -10.13 16.08
C PRO A 135 -8.65 -10.37 15.65
N ASP A 136 -8.92 -11.52 15.06
CA ASP A 136 -10.28 -11.89 14.67
C ASP A 136 -11.16 -12.08 15.93
N HIS A 137 -11.93 -11.05 16.25
CA HIS A 137 -12.84 -11.07 17.40
C HIS A 137 -14.00 -12.07 17.25
N PHE A 138 -14.26 -12.54 16.04
CA PHE A 138 -15.35 -13.44 15.73
C PHE A 138 -14.91 -14.90 15.60
N GLU A 139 -13.63 -15.20 15.73
CA GLU A 139 -13.09 -16.56 15.52
C GLU A 139 -13.75 -17.58 16.44
N SER A 140 -13.95 -17.23 17.73
CA SER A 140 -14.62 -18.11 18.69
C SER A 140 -16.11 -18.31 18.38
N LEU A 141 -16.76 -17.34 17.76
CA LEU A 141 -18.17 -17.39 17.40
C LEU A 141 -18.42 -18.17 16.10
N LYS A 142 -17.44 -18.22 15.19
CA LYS A 142 -17.52 -18.99 13.93
C LYS A 142 -17.74 -20.49 14.16
N GLN A 143 -17.23 -21.01 15.27
CA GLN A 143 -17.25 -22.44 15.57
C GLN A 143 -18.53 -22.90 16.24
N ASN A 144 -19.29 -22.00 16.93
CA ASN A 144 -20.42 -22.32 17.78
C ASN A 144 -21.67 -21.47 17.49
N SER A 145 -21.75 -20.79 16.33
CA SER A 145 -22.79 -19.79 16.09
C SER A 145 -24.19 -20.41 15.95
N CYS A 146 -25.11 -19.95 16.78
CA CYS A 146 -26.55 -20.05 16.49
C CYS A 146 -27.04 -18.75 15.83
N ALA A 147 -28.20 -18.79 15.17
CA ALA A 147 -28.76 -17.64 14.45
C ALA A 147 -29.00 -16.39 15.35
N LEU A 148 -29.06 -16.57 16.65
CA LEU A 148 -29.22 -15.49 17.62
C LEU A 148 -27.90 -14.73 17.83
N GLU A 149 -26.79 -15.45 17.98
CA GLU A 149 -25.44 -14.88 18.14
C GLU A 149 -24.99 -14.12 16.90
N GLU A 150 -25.34 -14.59 15.72
CA GLU A 150 -25.12 -13.88 14.45
C GLU A 150 -25.81 -12.50 14.45
N LYS A 151 -27.07 -12.45 14.92
CA LYS A 151 -27.83 -11.20 15.00
C LYS A 151 -27.25 -10.22 16.02
N GLU A 152 -26.80 -10.72 17.17
CA GLU A 152 -26.18 -9.90 18.20
C GLU A 152 -24.82 -9.35 17.75
N ALA A 153 -23.99 -10.18 17.12
CA ALA A 153 -22.72 -9.75 16.56
C ALA A 153 -22.92 -8.69 15.45
N TYR A 154 -23.96 -8.87 14.60
CA TYR A 154 -24.31 -7.89 13.58
C TYR A 154 -24.84 -6.59 14.18
N ALA A 155 -25.62 -6.66 15.24
CA ALA A 155 -26.09 -5.47 15.94
C ALA A 155 -24.92 -4.67 16.56
N LYS A 156 -23.97 -5.35 17.19
CA LYS A 156 -22.73 -4.74 17.70
C LYS A 156 -21.91 -4.11 16.56
N TYR A 157 -21.72 -4.81 15.46
CA TYR A 157 -21.05 -4.28 14.29
C TYR A 157 -21.71 -3.00 13.77
N LEU A 158 -23.04 -3.01 13.60
CA LEU A 158 -23.78 -1.83 13.16
C LEU A 158 -23.68 -0.67 14.17
N GLN A 159 -23.67 -0.98 15.45
CA GLN A 159 -23.55 -0.01 16.52
C GLN A 159 -22.16 0.66 16.49
N HIS A 160 -21.08 -0.10 16.38
CA HIS A 160 -19.73 0.43 16.20
C HIS A 160 -19.61 1.28 14.92
N HIS A 161 -20.14 0.80 13.80
CA HIS A 161 -20.18 1.59 12.57
C HIS A 161 -21.00 2.87 12.69
N LYS A 162 -22.12 2.84 13.42
CA LYS A 162 -22.93 4.03 13.69
C LYS A 162 -22.23 4.99 14.64
N ILE A 163 -21.63 4.48 15.70
CA ILE A 163 -20.90 5.29 16.67
C ILE A 163 -19.73 5.99 16.00
N ALA A 164 -18.90 5.28 15.24
CA ALA A 164 -17.82 5.88 14.47
C ALA A 164 -18.31 6.97 13.49
N ARG A 165 -19.50 6.82 12.90
CA ARG A 165 -20.09 7.81 12.00
C ARG A 165 -20.80 8.98 12.71
N LEU A 166 -21.37 8.76 13.90
CA LEU A 166 -22.14 9.77 14.63
C LEU A 166 -21.24 10.65 15.54
N GLU A 167 -20.17 10.09 16.08
CA GLU A 167 -19.20 10.81 16.90
C GLU A 167 -18.07 11.44 16.10
N SER A 168 -17.92 11.07 14.83
CA SER A 168 -16.91 11.64 13.96
C SER A 168 -17.30 13.04 13.52
N PHE A 169 -17.00 14.03 14.33
CA PHE A 169 -16.55 15.29 13.78
C PHE A 169 -15.59 14.98 12.62
N ASP A 170 -15.55 15.85 11.60
CA ASP A 170 -14.72 15.73 10.41
C ASP A 170 -13.22 15.51 10.75
N SER A 171 -12.93 14.37 11.38
CA SER A 171 -11.58 13.98 11.78
C SER A 171 -10.82 13.41 10.59
N ARG A 172 -9.49 13.44 10.68
CA ARG A 172 -8.65 12.86 9.63
C ARG A 172 -8.83 11.33 9.57
N LEU A 173 -9.13 10.66 10.69
CA LEU A 173 -9.42 9.23 10.73
C LEU A 173 -10.75 8.90 10.05
N SER A 174 -11.83 9.68 10.30
CA SER A 174 -13.11 9.44 9.63
C SER A 174 -13.01 9.63 8.12
N ARG A 175 -12.24 10.62 7.65
CA ARG A 175 -11.93 10.77 6.21
C ARG A 175 -11.13 9.59 5.66
N PHE A 176 -10.22 9.03 6.44
CA PHE A 176 -9.48 7.83 6.04
C PHE A 176 -10.39 6.61 5.87
N TRP A 177 -11.37 6.39 6.75
CA TRP A 177 -12.30 5.27 6.60
C TRP A 177 -13.16 5.38 5.32
N ILE A 178 -13.63 6.56 5.01
CA ILE A 178 -14.36 6.82 3.76
C ILE A 178 -13.44 6.55 2.55
N PHE A 179 -12.20 7.00 2.62
CA PHE A 179 -11.20 6.74 1.60
C PHE A 179 -10.91 5.24 1.45
N LEU A 180 -10.72 4.51 2.55
CA LEU A 180 -10.47 3.08 2.56
C LEU A 180 -11.61 2.30 1.89
N GLU A 181 -12.87 2.59 2.20
CA GLU A 181 -14.03 1.97 1.55
C GLU A 181 -14.01 2.17 0.03
N THR A 182 -13.81 3.41 -0.40
CA THR A 182 -13.73 3.76 -1.83
C THR A 182 -12.55 3.07 -2.50
N PHE A 183 -11.41 3.02 -1.83
CA PHE A 183 -10.21 2.37 -2.33
C PHE A 183 -10.41 0.87 -2.48
N MET A 184 -10.94 0.20 -1.46
CA MET A 184 -11.15 -1.24 -1.43
C MET A 184 -12.24 -1.71 -2.40
N HIS A 185 -13.21 -0.86 -2.73
CA HIS A 185 -14.26 -1.20 -3.70
C HIS A 185 -13.71 -1.62 -5.07
N ARG A 186 -12.50 -1.17 -5.42
CA ARG A 186 -11.82 -1.53 -6.68
C ARG A 186 -11.27 -2.96 -6.69
N PHE A 187 -11.12 -3.59 -5.53
CA PHE A 187 -10.53 -4.91 -5.38
C PHE A 187 -11.59 -5.92 -4.95
N LYS A 188 -11.91 -6.85 -5.87
CA LYS A 188 -12.88 -7.92 -5.59
C LYS A 188 -12.14 -9.15 -5.06
N GLY A 189 -12.62 -9.73 -3.96
CA GLY A 189 -12.12 -11.01 -3.45
C GLY A 189 -10.71 -10.96 -2.86
N VAL A 190 -10.37 -9.86 -2.17
CA VAL A 190 -9.12 -9.80 -1.39
C VAL A 190 -9.23 -10.78 -0.23
N ASP A 191 -8.33 -11.75 -0.20
CA ASP A 191 -8.21 -12.72 0.88
C ASP A 191 -7.73 -12.04 2.17
N HIS A 192 -8.17 -12.54 3.33
CA HIS A 192 -7.79 -12.04 4.66
C HIS A 192 -6.27 -11.98 4.84
N THR A 193 -5.54 -12.98 4.37
CA THR A 193 -4.06 -13.04 4.45
C THR A 193 -3.38 -11.92 3.67
N ASN A 194 -3.99 -11.46 2.60
CA ASN A 194 -3.47 -10.39 1.74
C ASN A 194 -4.03 -9.01 2.08
N PHE A 195 -5.02 -8.93 2.96
CA PHE A 195 -5.70 -7.67 3.27
C PHE A 195 -4.75 -6.59 3.78
N ILE A 196 -3.78 -6.98 4.60
CA ILE A 196 -2.77 -6.06 5.14
C ILE A 196 -2.03 -5.26 4.05
N TYR A 197 -1.72 -5.87 2.93
CA TYR A 197 -1.00 -5.20 1.84
C TYR A 197 -1.84 -4.11 1.17
N TYR A 198 -3.14 -4.33 1.04
CA TYR A 198 -4.07 -3.33 0.49
C TYR A 198 -4.40 -2.24 1.50
N LEU A 199 -4.55 -2.59 2.77
CA LEU A 199 -4.72 -1.63 3.86
C LEU A 199 -3.53 -0.67 3.92
N LYS A 200 -2.30 -1.19 3.84
CA LYS A 200 -1.09 -0.37 3.86
C LYS A 200 -0.88 0.43 2.57
N GLU A 201 -1.38 -0.06 1.44
CA GLU A 201 -1.46 0.76 0.22
C GLU A 201 -2.43 1.93 0.40
N ALA A 202 -3.62 1.69 0.97
CA ALA A 202 -4.59 2.75 1.25
C ALA A 202 -4.02 3.80 2.23
N GLU A 203 -3.40 3.35 3.33
CA GLU A 203 -2.71 4.20 4.30
C GLU A 203 -1.63 5.06 3.63
N PHE A 204 -0.78 4.45 2.79
CA PHE A 204 0.27 5.14 2.06
C PHE A 204 -0.30 6.21 1.13
N ARG A 205 -1.33 5.88 0.34
CA ARG A 205 -1.98 6.82 -0.58
C ARG A 205 -2.69 7.97 0.11
N PHE A 206 -3.29 7.71 1.26
CA PHE A 206 -3.98 8.73 2.05
C PHE A 206 -3.02 9.73 2.70
N ASN A 207 -1.85 9.25 3.10
CA ASN A 207 -0.86 10.05 3.82
C ASN A 207 0.09 10.84 2.92
N HIS A 208 0.15 10.55 1.61
CA HIS A 208 1.11 11.17 0.69
C HIS A 208 0.43 11.70 -0.56
N THR A 209 0.86 12.87 -1.03
CA THR A 209 0.47 13.39 -2.34
C THR A 209 0.99 12.50 -3.47
N LYS A 210 0.47 12.65 -4.69
CA LYS A 210 0.96 11.88 -5.84
C LYS A 210 2.45 12.11 -6.09
N GLU A 211 2.92 13.35 -5.95
CA GLU A 211 4.31 13.75 -6.11
C GLU A 211 5.22 13.04 -5.09
N GLU A 212 4.80 13.01 -3.82
CA GLU A 212 5.50 12.29 -2.76
C GLU A 212 5.50 10.78 -3.02
N GLN A 213 4.38 10.22 -3.49
CA GLN A 213 4.28 8.81 -3.86
C GLN A 213 5.31 8.45 -4.96
N HIS A 214 5.43 9.28 -6.00
CA HIS A 214 6.43 9.10 -7.06
C HIS A 214 7.86 9.14 -6.51
N GLN A 215 8.17 10.11 -5.67
CA GLN A 215 9.51 10.24 -5.07
C GLN A 215 9.87 9.02 -4.21
N ILE A 216 8.93 8.58 -3.35
CA ILE A 216 9.14 7.45 -2.44
C ILE A 216 9.31 6.15 -3.23
N LEU A 217 8.46 5.90 -4.22
CA LEU A 217 8.54 4.69 -5.05
C LEU A 217 9.79 4.68 -5.93
N GLY A 218 10.22 5.84 -6.43
CA GLY A 218 11.49 5.99 -7.16
C GLY A 218 12.70 5.56 -6.33
N GLN A 219 12.67 5.78 -5.02
CA GLN A 219 13.75 5.37 -4.10
C GLN A 219 13.82 3.86 -3.86
N ILE A 220 12.75 3.09 -4.09
CA ILE A 220 12.76 1.63 -3.88
C ILE A 220 13.81 0.96 -4.77
N ASN A 221 13.99 1.44 -5.98
CA ASN A 221 14.97 0.89 -6.89
C ASN A 221 16.42 1.17 -6.44
N THR A 222 16.63 2.27 -5.72
CA THR A 222 17.94 2.63 -5.16
C THR A 222 18.26 1.84 -3.88
N CYS A 223 17.27 1.50 -3.07
CA CYS A 223 17.46 0.80 -1.79
C CYS A 223 17.67 -0.72 -1.92
N LYS A 224 17.06 -1.38 -2.91
CA LYS A 224 17.23 -2.84 -3.09
C LYS A 224 18.69 -3.30 -3.24
N HIS A 225 19.56 -2.43 -3.71
CA HIS A 225 20.99 -2.76 -3.85
C HIS A 225 21.80 -2.57 -2.56
N ARG A 226 21.39 -1.73 -1.62
CA ARG A 226 22.08 -1.57 -0.34
C ARG A 226 21.89 -2.75 0.63
N TYR A 227 20.71 -3.42 0.58
CA TYR A 227 20.43 -4.55 1.47
C TYR A 227 21.12 -5.85 1.05
N VAL A 228 21.42 -6.03 -0.23
CA VAL A 228 22.09 -7.25 -0.73
C VAL A 228 23.58 -7.27 -0.37
N GLU A 229 24.22 -6.12 -0.18
CA GLU A 229 25.64 -6.04 0.22
C GLU A 229 25.85 -6.32 1.71
N ASN A 230 24.88 -6.00 2.58
CA ASN A 230 24.98 -6.26 4.01
C ASN A 230 24.65 -7.72 4.41
N SER A 231 24.08 -8.51 3.50
CA SER A 231 23.77 -9.94 3.74
C SER A 231 24.89 -10.86 3.26
N LYS A 232 26.00 -10.33 2.75
CA LYS A 232 27.16 -11.09 2.25
C LYS A 232 28.45 -10.79 3.00
N LYS A 233 28.35 -10.18 4.19
CA LYS A 233 29.47 -10.05 5.12
C LYS A 233 29.25 -10.88 6.36
#